data_cb8d825698430860bb5704f5def800e3
#
_entry.id   cb8d825698430860bb5704f5def800e3
#
_cell.length_a   1.000
_cell.length_b   1.000
_cell.length_c   1.000
_cell.angle_alpha   90.00
_cell.angle_beta   90.00
_cell.angle_gamma   90.00
#
_symmetry.space_group_name_H-M   'P 1'
#
loop_
_entity.id
_entity.type
_entity.pdbx_description
1 polymer ?
#
loop_
_entity_poly.entity_id
_entity_poly.type
_entity_poly.pdbx_seq_one_letter_code
_entity_poly.pdbx_strand_id
1 'polypeptide(L)'
;MILLPSPAFRRRELMIGAATALAAAPVPVIAQETAPGRSAVIDVSNARNAPIPIAVPDMGGGPLGAAISGIIANDLGRSGLFRPLDRAAFIQGGPTDGGAPNFENWKPTGAQALVTGQAFDDGSQVRVEFRLWDVLPGNQIQGTAFTGPRGNWRKVAHIVADAIYQRLLGEKGYFDSKIVYVASQGPKDRRVRRLAIMDQDSENLRFLTDGSWLALSPRFHPSRDEVVFMSYQNNQPRVYTLNTSTGAQSPLGRFDNMTFSPRYSPDGGTVAMAASNMGGSDIVAVSGGSVRRLTSSGAIDVSPCFSPDGKRIVFASDRGGDQQIYVMGADGSSPRRISFGSGRYGTPVWSPRGDLIAFTRYAGDTSNFAIGVMRPDGAGERILADGWLVEGPTFAPNGRVLMFWRETRGDSRGNGFSARLYSIDVTGFNEQAVSTPTDATDPAWSALGV
;
A
#
# COMPACT_ATOMS: atom_id res chain seq x y z
N MET A 1 -12.89 -71.45 -18.15
CA MET A 1 -13.63 -72.03 -19.29
C MET A 1 -14.74 -71.09 -19.64
N ILE A 2 -14.65 -70.52 -20.86
CA ILE A 2 -15.72 -69.92 -21.65
C ILE A 2 -16.14 -68.45 -21.32
N LEU A 3 -15.56 -67.47 -22.05
CA LEU A 3 -16.11 -66.62 -23.13
C LEU A 3 -17.17 -65.58 -22.75
N LEU A 4 -16.73 -64.28 -23.09
CA LEU A 4 -17.52 -63.08 -23.33
C LEU A 4 -18.75 -63.29 -24.27
N PRO A 5 -19.71 -62.32 -24.36
CA PRO A 5 -19.44 -61.04 -24.92
C PRO A 5 -20.21 -59.83 -24.34
N SER A 6 -19.70 -58.65 -24.69
CA SER A 6 -20.37 -57.36 -24.63
C SER A 6 -21.59 -57.28 -25.56
N PRO A 7 -22.57 -56.36 -25.29
CA PRO A 7 -22.77 -55.34 -26.29
C PRO A 7 -23.02 -53.93 -25.74
N ALA A 8 -22.64 -52.99 -26.60
CA ALA A 8 -22.85 -51.56 -26.54
C ALA A 8 -24.32 -51.15 -26.37
N PHE A 9 -24.54 -50.06 -25.59
CA PHE A 9 -25.75 -49.23 -25.72
C PHE A 9 -25.43 -47.73 -25.70
N ARG A 10 -26.14 -47.06 -26.57
CA ARG A 10 -26.05 -45.72 -27.12
C ARG A 10 -26.14 -44.59 -26.10
N ARG A 11 -25.44 -43.49 -26.45
CA ARG A 11 -25.60 -42.11 -25.97
C ARG A 11 -27.04 -41.64 -26.01
N ARG A 12 -27.49 -41.01 -24.93
CA ARG A 12 -28.49 -39.93 -24.94
C ARG A 12 -27.96 -38.76 -24.15
N GLU A 13 -27.83 -37.64 -24.85
CA GLU A 13 -27.44 -36.32 -24.33
C GLU A 13 -28.54 -35.83 -23.38
N LEU A 14 -28.13 -35.38 -22.19
CA LEU A 14 -28.91 -34.48 -21.35
C LEU A 14 -28.05 -33.22 -21.16
N MET A 15 -28.45 -32.18 -21.90
CA MET A 15 -27.93 -30.84 -21.68
C MET A 15 -28.45 -30.33 -20.34
N ILE A 16 -27.60 -30.26 -19.33
CA ILE A 16 -27.83 -29.44 -18.14
C ILE A 16 -26.98 -28.17 -18.32
N GLY A 17 -27.62 -27.05 -18.55
CA GLY A 17 -26.98 -25.75 -18.64
C GLY A 17 -26.41 -25.35 -17.28
N ALA A 18 -25.12 -25.45 -17.12
CA ALA A 18 -24.39 -24.81 -16.03
C ALA A 18 -24.12 -23.37 -16.44
N ALA A 19 -24.83 -22.43 -15.82
CA ALA A 19 -24.46 -21.01 -15.87
C ALA A 19 -23.15 -20.83 -15.11
N THR A 20 -22.03 -20.84 -15.84
CA THR A 20 -20.73 -20.42 -15.31
C THR A 20 -20.78 -18.90 -15.13
N ALA A 21 -20.88 -18.45 -13.89
CA ALA A 21 -20.54 -17.10 -13.52
C ALA A 21 -19.03 -16.90 -13.83
N LEU A 22 -18.71 -16.23 -14.94
CA LEU A 22 -17.36 -15.74 -15.19
C LEU A 22 -17.07 -14.69 -14.12
N ALA A 23 -16.30 -15.06 -13.13
CA ALA A 23 -15.56 -14.10 -12.31
C ALA A 23 -14.61 -13.36 -13.27
N ALA A 24 -14.82 -12.06 -13.46
CA ALA A 24 -13.94 -11.21 -14.25
C ALA A 24 -12.58 -11.20 -13.55
N ALA A 25 -11.64 -11.97 -14.07
CA ALA A 25 -10.24 -11.85 -13.68
C ALA A 25 -9.75 -10.44 -14.06
N PRO A 26 -8.91 -9.77 -13.24
CA PRO A 26 -8.34 -8.48 -13.59
C PRO A 26 -7.59 -8.62 -14.91
N VAL A 27 -8.02 -7.87 -15.92
CA VAL A 27 -7.35 -7.86 -17.21
C VAL A 27 -5.98 -7.22 -17.01
N PRO A 28 -4.85 -7.91 -17.32
CA PRO A 28 -3.53 -7.36 -17.15
C PRO A 28 -3.33 -6.13 -18.04
N VAL A 29 -2.75 -5.07 -17.48
CA VAL A 29 -2.24 -3.94 -18.25
C VAL A 29 -0.99 -4.43 -18.98
N ILE A 30 -1.04 -4.47 -20.31
CA ILE A 30 0.08 -4.93 -21.13
C ILE A 30 0.96 -3.72 -21.47
N ALA A 31 2.24 -3.80 -21.12
CA ALA A 31 3.26 -2.84 -21.52
C ALA A 31 3.85 -3.25 -22.87
N GLN A 32 3.91 -2.31 -23.81
CA GLN A 32 4.57 -2.49 -25.09
C GLN A 32 5.76 -1.53 -25.17
N GLU A 33 6.97 -2.06 -25.07
CA GLU A 33 8.21 -1.30 -25.08
C GLU A 33 8.61 -0.94 -26.52
N THR A 34 8.93 0.33 -26.74
CA THR A 34 9.62 0.79 -27.97
C THR A 34 11.07 1.06 -27.64
N ALA A 35 11.99 0.53 -28.40
CA ALA A 35 13.45 0.44 -28.30
C ALA A 35 14.17 1.30 -27.24
N PRO A 36 15.21 0.77 -26.55
CA PRO A 36 15.91 1.49 -25.49
C PRO A 36 16.74 2.66 -26.06
N GLY A 37 16.42 3.87 -25.57
CA GLY A 37 17.23 5.06 -25.78
C GLY A 37 18.53 5.03 -24.98
N ARG A 38 19.52 5.83 -25.37
CA ARG A 38 20.81 6.02 -24.69
C ARG A 38 20.62 6.45 -23.22
N SER A 39 21.65 6.21 -22.39
CA SER A 39 21.64 6.55 -20.96
C SER A 39 21.16 7.98 -20.71
N ALA A 40 20.22 8.13 -19.77
CA ALA A 40 19.75 9.43 -19.31
C ALA A 40 20.89 10.23 -18.67
N VAL A 41 20.97 11.51 -19.00
CA VAL A 41 21.96 12.47 -18.44
C VAL A 41 21.37 13.21 -17.23
N ILE A 42 20.08 13.02 -16.93
CA ILE A 42 19.44 13.64 -15.77
C ILE A 42 20.17 13.20 -14.50
N ASP A 43 20.70 14.17 -13.75
CA ASP A 43 21.34 13.88 -12.46
C ASP A 43 20.28 13.61 -11.38
N VAL A 44 20.17 12.35 -11.02
CA VAL A 44 19.24 11.88 -9.99
C VAL A 44 19.90 11.69 -8.62
N SER A 45 21.22 11.88 -8.52
CA SER A 45 22.00 11.61 -7.32
C SER A 45 21.58 12.50 -6.13
N ASN A 46 21.12 13.70 -6.40
CA ASN A 46 20.68 14.69 -5.43
C ASN A 46 19.15 14.91 -5.37
N ALA A 47 18.34 14.07 -5.99
CA ALA A 47 16.88 14.27 -6.07
C ALA A 47 16.19 14.45 -4.69
N ARG A 48 16.81 13.96 -3.61
CA ARG A 48 16.34 14.18 -2.24
C ARG A 48 16.52 15.62 -1.75
N ASN A 49 17.62 16.26 -2.13
CA ASN A 49 17.96 17.63 -1.72
C ASN A 49 17.47 18.66 -2.75
N ALA A 50 17.41 18.26 -4.02
CA ALA A 50 16.95 19.07 -5.13
C ALA A 50 16.03 18.23 -6.02
N PRO A 51 14.70 18.26 -5.78
CA PRO A 51 13.74 17.48 -6.58
C PRO A 51 13.86 17.79 -8.07
N ILE A 52 13.81 16.75 -8.92
CA ILE A 52 13.98 16.84 -10.37
C ILE A 52 12.87 17.70 -10.98
N PRO A 53 13.19 18.84 -11.62
CA PRO A 53 12.21 19.65 -12.32
C PRO A 53 11.65 18.87 -13.52
N ILE A 54 10.35 18.60 -13.52
CA ILE A 54 9.69 17.82 -14.57
C ILE A 54 8.51 18.59 -15.16
N ALA A 55 8.45 18.68 -16.49
CA ALA A 55 7.31 19.22 -17.20
C ALA A 55 6.36 18.11 -17.64
N VAL A 56 5.08 18.24 -17.30
CA VAL A 56 4.02 17.32 -17.69
C VAL A 56 2.87 18.13 -18.32
N PRO A 57 3.03 18.56 -19.58
CA PRO A 57 1.94 19.23 -20.31
C PRO A 57 0.78 18.27 -20.56
N ASP A 58 -0.37 18.84 -20.95
CA ASP A 58 -1.52 18.03 -21.30
C ASP A 58 -1.20 17.12 -22.49
N MET A 59 -1.44 15.83 -22.32
CA MET A 59 -1.34 14.84 -23.37
C MET A 59 -2.49 15.00 -24.38
N GLY A 60 -2.26 14.58 -25.61
CA GLY A 60 -3.32 14.44 -26.61
C GLY A 60 -4.44 13.51 -26.12
N GLY A 61 -5.62 13.62 -26.74
CA GLY A 61 -6.81 12.86 -26.31
C GLY A 61 -7.82 13.73 -25.53
N GLY A 62 -7.70 15.06 -25.62
CA GLY A 62 -8.66 16.01 -25.05
C GLY A 62 -8.72 15.98 -23.51
N PRO A 63 -9.94 16.05 -22.93
CA PRO A 63 -10.09 16.10 -21.47
C PRO A 63 -9.48 14.89 -20.73
N LEU A 64 -9.53 13.70 -21.36
CA LEU A 64 -8.92 12.49 -20.77
C LEU A 64 -7.40 12.61 -20.70
N GLY A 65 -6.76 13.07 -21.78
CA GLY A 65 -5.31 13.28 -21.80
C GLY A 65 -4.86 14.29 -20.76
N ALA A 66 -5.58 15.41 -20.62
CA ALA A 66 -5.32 16.43 -19.59
C ALA A 66 -5.48 15.87 -18.16
N ALA A 67 -6.52 15.06 -17.91
CA ALA A 67 -6.75 14.43 -16.61
C ALA A 67 -5.62 13.44 -16.26
N ILE A 68 -5.18 12.61 -17.21
CA ILE A 68 -4.07 11.67 -17.06
C ILE A 68 -2.78 12.42 -16.72
N SER A 69 -2.46 13.50 -17.46
CA SER A 69 -1.30 14.35 -17.19
C SER A 69 -1.35 14.96 -15.78
N GLY A 70 -2.55 15.36 -15.32
CA GLY A 70 -2.76 15.87 -13.96
C GLY A 70 -2.41 14.84 -12.89
N ILE A 71 -2.84 13.59 -13.06
CA ILE A 71 -2.52 12.50 -12.13
C ILE A 71 -1.01 12.22 -12.11
N ILE A 72 -0.39 12.10 -13.28
CA ILE A 72 1.05 11.85 -13.39
C ILE A 72 1.85 12.96 -12.66
N ALA A 73 1.52 14.23 -12.90
CA ALA A 73 2.18 15.35 -12.25
C ALA A 73 1.98 15.32 -10.72
N ASN A 74 0.75 15.05 -10.26
CA ASN A 74 0.43 14.95 -8.84
C ASN A 74 1.20 13.81 -8.15
N ASP A 75 1.21 12.61 -8.73
CA ASP A 75 1.92 11.46 -8.19
C ASP A 75 3.42 11.73 -8.04
N LEU A 76 4.06 12.19 -9.12
CA LEU A 76 5.47 12.52 -9.12
C LEU A 76 5.79 13.61 -8.08
N GLY A 77 4.97 14.67 -8.02
CA GLY A 77 5.14 15.75 -7.05
C GLY A 77 5.02 15.29 -5.60
N ARG A 78 4.03 14.46 -5.28
CA ARG A 78 3.82 13.93 -3.93
C ARG A 78 4.96 13.04 -3.44
N SER A 79 5.70 12.42 -4.35
CA SER A 79 6.89 11.65 -3.97
C SER A 79 7.98 12.50 -3.30
N GLY A 80 7.96 13.83 -3.49
CA GLY A 80 8.99 14.75 -3.02
C GLY A 80 10.31 14.68 -3.79
N LEU A 81 10.43 13.78 -4.77
CA LEU A 81 11.64 13.57 -5.57
C LEU A 81 11.57 14.27 -6.92
N PHE A 82 10.38 14.73 -7.28
CA PHE A 82 10.14 15.52 -8.48
C PHE A 82 9.48 16.85 -8.09
N ARG A 83 9.76 17.83 -8.90
CA ARG A 83 9.11 19.15 -8.85
C ARG A 83 8.39 19.39 -10.18
N PRO A 84 7.10 18.99 -10.29
CA PRO A 84 6.31 19.34 -11.47
C PRO A 84 6.32 20.87 -11.65
N LEU A 85 6.55 21.30 -12.89
CA LEU A 85 6.55 22.71 -13.24
C LEU A 85 5.11 23.19 -13.45
N ASP A 86 4.86 24.46 -13.11
CA ASP A 86 3.58 25.09 -13.36
C ASP A 86 3.30 25.12 -14.87
N ARG A 87 2.12 24.66 -15.27
CA ARG A 87 1.67 24.64 -16.66
C ARG A 87 1.60 26.04 -17.26
N ALA A 88 1.35 27.07 -16.44
CA ALA A 88 1.38 28.47 -16.88
C ALA A 88 2.76 28.93 -17.38
N ALA A 89 3.82 28.23 -17.00
CA ALA A 89 5.18 28.52 -17.49
C ALA A 89 5.49 27.88 -18.86
N PHE A 90 4.58 27.08 -19.41
CA PHE A 90 4.79 26.40 -20.68
C PHE A 90 4.50 27.34 -21.86
N ILE A 91 5.49 27.54 -22.73
CA ILE A 91 5.37 28.39 -23.91
C ILE A 91 4.44 27.73 -24.95
N GLN A 92 4.41 26.40 -24.97
CA GLN A 92 3.52 25.59 -25.83
C GLN A 92 3.14 24.29 -25.13
N GLY A 93 2.07 23.65 -25.63
CA GLY A 93 1.75 22.27 -25.26
C GLY A 93 2.80 21.28 -25.78
N GLY A 94 2.85 20.07 -25.20
CA GLY A 94 3.63 19.00 -25.76
C GLY A 94 3.10 18.54 -27.13
N PRO A 95 3.95 17.92 -27.98
CA PRO A 95 3.45 17.30 -29.20
C PRO A 95 2.44 16.21 -28.88
N THR A 96 1.29 16.25 -29.53
CA THR A 96 0.20 15.30 -29.33
C THR A 96 0.17 14.18 -30.38
N ASP A 97 1.01 14.29 -31.40
CA ASP A 97 1.16 13.35 -32.51
C ASP A 97 2.30 12.31 -32.30
N GLY A 98 2.93 12.37 -31.14
CA GLY A 98 4.06 11.49 -30.81
C GLY A 98 5.41 11.93 -31.44
N GLY A 99 5.46 13.09 -32.05
CA GLY A 99 6.71 13.68 -32.55
C GLY A 99 7.67 14.11 -31.44
N ALA A 100 8.89 14.47 -31.81
CA ALA A 100 9.85 15.08 -30.88
C ALA A 100 9.41 16.51 -30.53
N PRO A 101 9.48 16.90 -29.23
CA PRO A 101 9.18 18.26 -28.84
C PRO A 101 10.24 19.26 -29.35
N ASN A 102 9.86 20.51 -29.52
CA ASN A 102 10.83 21.59 -29.75
C ASN A 102 11.49 21.95 -28.41
N PHE A 103 12.67 21.38 -28.13
CA PHE A 103 13.37 21.53 -26.85
C PHE A 103 13.77 22.99 -26.55
N GLU A 104 13.93 23.85 -27.56
CA GLU A 104 14.24 25.25 -27.32
C GLU A 104 13.13 26.00 -26.58
N ASN A 105 11.89 25.51 -26.65
CA ASN A 105 10.77 26.05 -25.89
C ASN A 105 10.69 25.50 -24.45
N TRP A 106 11.38 24.38 -24.17
CA TRP A 106 11.36 23.74 -22.85
C TRP A 106 12.57 24.07 -21.99
N LYS A 107 13.74 24.30 -22.58
CA LYS A 107 14.97 24.68 -21.86
C LYS A 107 14.79 25.91 -20.97
N PRO A 108 14.14 27.01 -21.42
CA PRO A 108 13.94 28.21 -20.58
C PRO A 108 13.04 27.98 -19.37
N THR A 109 12.19 26.93 -19.39
CA THR A 109 11.33 26.60 -18.24
C THR A 109 12.11 26.02 -17.06
N GLY A 110 13.35 25.62 -17.28
CA GLY A 110 14.18 24.93 -16.30
C GLY A 110 13.81 23.44 -16.11
N ALA A 111 13.00 22.87 -17.01
CA ALA A 111 12.70 21.44 -17.02
C ALA A 111 13.95 20.63 -17.30
N GLN A 112 14.23 19.61 -16.50
CA GLN A 112 15.23 18.58 -16.80
C GLN A 112 14.57 17.41 -17.53
N ALA A 113 13.39 17.02 -17.11
CA ALA A 113 12.60 15.97 -17.74
C ALA A 113 11.30 16.55 -18.33
N LEU A 114 10.87 16.00 -19.46
CA LEU A 114 9.60 16.34 -20.10
C LEU A 114 8.84 15.05 -20.42
N VAL A 115 7.55 15.02 -20.07
CA VAL A 115 6.64 13.90 -20.38
C VAL A 115 5.68 14.38 -21.46
N THR A 116 5.64 13.71 -22.61
CA THR A 116 4.67 13.96 -23.68
C THR A 116 3.92 12.67 -23.98
N GLY A 117 2.76 12.77 -24.64
CA GLY A 117 2.01 11.57 -24.98
C GLY A 117 0.62 11.81 -25.51
N GLN A 118 -0.10 10.72 -25.68
CA GLN A 118 -1.47 10.73 -26.16
C GLN A 118 -2.29 9.64 -25.46
N ALA A 119 -3.54 9.98 -25.13
CA ALA A 119 -4.54 9.06 -24.62
C ALA A 119 -5.54 8.75 -25.74
N PHE A 120 -5.85 7.48 -25.92
CA PHE A 120 -6.85 6.97 -26.84
C PHE A 120 -7.96 6.29 -26.02
N ASP A 121 -9.20 6.61 -26.33
CA ASP A 121 -10.40 6.01 -25.71
C ASP A 121 -11.27 5.44 -26.84
N ASP A 122 -11.42 4.13 -26.90
CA ASP A 122 -12.28 3.44 -27.86
C ASP A 122 -13.68 3.13 -27.32
N GLY A 123 -13.99 3.61 -26.12
CA GLY A 123 -15.24 3.36 -25.40
C GLY A 123 -15.21 2.14 -24.48
N SER A 124 -14.30 1.18 -24.71
CA SER A 124 -14.12 -0.03 -23.90
C SER A 124 -12.79 -0.02 -23.15
N GLN A 125 -11.76 0.51 -23.78
CA GLN A 125 -10.39 0.56 -23.27
C GLN A 125 -9.83 1.98 -23.39
N VAL A 126 -8.87 2.26 -22.50
CA VAL A 126 -8.00 3.43 -22.60
C VAL A 126 -6.57 2.95 -22.83
N ARG A 127 -5.95 3.49 -23.87
CA ARG A 127 -4.53 3.31 -24.18
C ARG A 127 -3.82 4.64 -24.02
N VAL A 128 -2.75 4.65 -23.23
CA VAL A 128 -1.90 5.83 -23.00
C VAL A 128 -0.51 5.54 -23.56
N GLU A 129 -0.13 6.31 -24.55
CA GLU A 129 1.24 6.32 -25.07
C GLU A 129 1.96 7.50 -24.46
N PHE A 130 3.10 7.27 -23.83
CA PHE A 130 3.91 8.36 -23.30
C PHE A 130 5.37 8.25 -23.76
N ARG A 131 6.03 9.40 -23.80
CA ARG A 131 7.46 9.54 -24.01
C ARG A 131 8.05 10.42 -22.93
N LEU A 132 9.18 9.97 -22.41
CA LEU A 132 9.98 10.69 -21.43
C LEU A 132 11.24 11.19 -22.15
N TRP A 133 11.53 12.48 -21.97
CA TRP A 133 12.63 13.16 -22.62
C TRP A 133 13.58 13.78 -21.61
N ASP A 134 14.89 13.73 -21.89
CA ASP A 134 15.88 14.60 -21.27
C ASP A 134 15.92 15.90 -22.06
N VAL A 135 15.57 17.01 -21.41
CA VAL A 135 15.37 18.32 -22.08
C VAL A 135 16.67 18.93 -22.55
N LEU A 136 17.76 18.79 -21.78
CA LEU A 136 19.02 19.45 -22.08
C LEU A 136 19.70 18.89 -23.34
N PRO A 137 19.93 17.57 -23.46
CA PRO A 137 20.48 16.98 -24.69
C PRO A 137 19.41 16.78 -25.77
N GLY A 138 18.12 16.87 -25.47
CA GLY A 138 17.04 16.65 -26.41
C GLY A 138 16.84 15.19 -26.81
N ASN A 139 17.12 14.24 -25.88
CA ASN A 139 17.06 12.81 -26.16
C ASN A 139 15.82 12.16 -25.52
N GLN A 140 15.21 11.23 -26.22
CA GLN A 140 14.17 10.36 -25.65
C GLN A 140 14.83 9.34 -24.70
N ILE A 141 14.35 9.32 -23.45
CA ILE A 141 14.80 8.39 -22.40
C ILE A 141 13.99 7.10 -22.43
N GLN A 142 12.67 7.22 -22.67
CA GLN A 142 11.74 6.11 -22.72
C GLN A 142 10.53 6.45 -23.60
N GLY A 143 9.97 5.44 -24.25
CA GLY A 143 8.68 5.49 -24.91
C GLY A 143 7.95 4.17 -24.66
N THR A 144 6.73 4.24 -24.11
CA THR A 144 5.96 3.06 -23.73
C THR A 144 4.46 3.36 -23.85
N ALA A 145 3.67 2.32 -24.06
CA ALA A 145 2.23 2.40 -24.08
C ALA A 145 1.64 1.43 -23.04
N PHE A 146 0.60 1.89 -22.33
CA PHE A 146 -0.17 1.07 -21.42
C PHE A 146 -1.63 1.08 -21.84
N THR A 147 -2.29 -0.07 -21.75
CA THR A 147 -3.70 -0.24 -22.10
C THR A 147 -4.43 -0.91 -20.94
N GLY A 148 -5.63 -0.42 -20.63
CA GLY A 148 -6.49 -0.99 -19.61
C GLY A 148 -7.96 -0.72 -19.89
N PRO A 149 -8.89 -1.37 -19.14
CA PRO A 149 -10.32 -1.08 -19.24
C PRO A 149 -10.60 0.41 -19.03
N ARG A 150 -11.58 0.96 -19.76
CA ARG A 150 -11.96 2.38 -19.67
C ARG A 150 -12.26 2.84 -18.23
N GLY A 151 -12.92 2.01 -17.43
CA GLY A 151 -13.21 2.32 -16.03
C GLY A 151 -11.96 2.45 -15.13
N ASN A 152 -10.81 1.94 -15.60
CA ASN A 152 -9.54 1.93 -14.87
C ASN A 152 -8.53 2.96 -15.41
N TRP A 153 -8.98 4.00 -16.10
CA TRP A 153 -8.11 5.00 -16.72
C TRP A 153 -7.16 5.69 -15.72
N ARG A 154 -7.59 5.90 -14.46
CA ARG A 154 -6.73 6.43 -13.39
C ARG A 154 -5.59 5.47 -13.07
N LYS A 155 -5.90 4.17 -12.95
CA LYS A 155 -4.87 3.12 -12.75
C LYS A 155 -3.82 3.17 -13.85
N VAL A 156 -4.21 3.37 -15.12
CA VAL A 156 -3.26 3.52 -16.23
C VAL A 156 -2.37 4.75 -16.03
N ALA A 157 -2.91 5.88 -15.54
CA ALA A 157 -2.12 7.07 -15.24
C ALA A 157 -1.09 6.81 -14.12
N HIS A 158 -1.47 6.13 -13.03
CA HIS A 158 -0.56 5.74 -11.95
C HIS A 158 0.55 4.81 -12.44
N ILE A 159 0.25 3.85 -13.31
CA ILE A 159 1.25 2.96 -13.94
C ILE A 159 2.25 3.76 -14.79
N VAL A 160 1.79 4.77 -15.53
CA VAL A 160 2.68 5.67 -16.27
C VAL A 160 3.59 6.44 -15.33
N ALA A 161 3.05 6.97 -14.23
CA ALA A 161 3.84 7.65 -13.20
C ALA A 161 4.88 6.73 -12.56
N ASP A 162 4.51 5.47 -12.26
CA ASP A 162 5.43 4.44 -11.75
C ASP A 162 6.55 4.13 -12.75
N ALA A 163 6.24 4.04 -14.04
CA ALA A 163 7.22 3.81 -15.09
C ALA A 163 8.23 4.98 -15.22
N ILE A 164 7.75 6.23 -15.14
CA ILE A 164 8.60 7.44 -15.13
C ILE A 164 9.49 7.45 -13.89
N TYR A 165 8.89 7.21 -12.71
CA TYR A 165 9.60 7.13 -11.44
C TYR A 165 10.72 6.09 -11.49
N GLN A 166 10.40 4.87 -11.93
CA GLN A 166 11.36 3.78 -12.04
C GLN A 166 12.47 4.10 -13.04
N ARG A 167 12.13 4.70 -14.19
CA ARG A 167 13.10 5.02 -15.23
C ARG A 167 14.12 6.06 -14.79
N LEU A 168 13.69 7.06 -14.03
CA LEU A 168 14.55 8.15 -13.57
C LEU A 168 15.30 7.82 -12.29
N LEU A 169 14.72 7.08 -11.36
CA LEU A 169 15.30 6.84 -10.03
C LEU A 169 15.91 5.43 -9.88
N GLY A 170 15.63 4.50 -10.80
CA GLY A 170 16.08 3.11 -10.70
C GLY A 170 15.35 2.28 -9.63
N GLU A 171 14.37 2.85 -8.94
CA GLU A 171 13.55 2.22 -7.91
C GLU A 171 12.12 2.04 -8.43
N LYS A 172 11.42 0.98 -8.00
CA LYS A 172 10.00 0.82 -8.33
C LYS A 172 9.19 1.99 -7.77
N GLY A 173 8.17 2.42 -8.51
CA GLY A 173 7.19 3.36 -8.02
C GLY A 173 6.25 2.73 -6.98
N TYR A 174 5.21 3.48 -6.57
CA TYR A 174 4.22 3.02 -5.59
C TYR A 174 2.82 3.61 -5.84
N PHE A 175 2.62 4.22 -7.01
CA PHE A 175 1.41 4.99 -7.30
C PHE A 175 0.22 4.11 -7.69
N ASP A 176 0.44 2.97 -8.39
CA ASP A 176 -0.63 1.99 -8.64
C ASP A 176 -0.88 1.12 -7.40
N SER A 177 -1.32 1.75 -6.32
CA SER A 177 -1.60 1.09 -5.04
C SER A 177 -2.78 1.73 -4.31
N LYS A 178 -3.29 1.04 -3.29
CA LYS A 178 -4.45 1.45 -2.50
C LYS A 178 -4.12 1.55 -1.02
N ILE A 179 -4.94 2.28 -0.31
CA ILE A 179 -4.89 2.43 1.14
C ILE A 179 -6.23 1.95 1.70
N VAL A 180 -6.18 1.03 2.66
CA VAL A 180 -7.30 0.70 3.53
C VAL A 180 -7.05 1.28 4.91
N TYR A 181 -8.07 1.84 5.54
CA TYR A 181 -7.96 2.47 6.85
C TYR A 181 -9.26 2.40 7.63
N VAL A 182 -9.22 2.73 8.91
CA VAL A 182 -10.40 2.87 9.77
C VAL A 182 -10.88 4.32 9.71
N ALA A 183 -11.97 4.56 9.02
CA ALA A 183 -12.67 5.83 8.96
C ALA A 183 -13.58 5.97 10.19
N SER A 184 -13.48 7.09 10.91
CA SER A 184 -14.28 7.37 12.11
C SER A 184 -15.11 8.62 11.93
N GLN A 185 -16.41 8.54 12.24
CA GLN A 185 -17.35 9.64 12.09
C GLN A 185 -18.32 9.71 13.28
N GLY A 186 -18.79 10.92 13.59
CA GLY A 186 -19.74 11.17 14.67
C GLY A 186 -19.10 11.65 15.97
N PRO A 187 -19.91 11.99 16.98
CA PRO A 187 -19.45 12.50 18.28
C PRO A 187 -18.65 11.43 19.03
N LYS A 188 -17.76 11.88 19.93
CA LYS A 188 -16.78 11.04 20.64
C LYS A 188 -17.39 9.83 21.35
N ASP A 189 -18.57 9.98 21.91
CA ASP A 189 -19.31 8.96 22.66
C ASP A 189 -20.10 7.97 21.78
N ARG A 190 -20.30 8.30 20.50
CA ARG A 190 -21.07 7.49 19.54
C ARG A 190 -20.39 7.44 18.17
N ARG A 191 -19.07 7.26 18.15
CA ARG A 191 -18.32 7.16 16.91
C ARG A 191 -18.63 5.88 16.15
N VAL A 192 -19.05 6.03 14.90
CA VAL A 192 -19.16 4.95 13.95
C VAL A 192 -17.79 4.77 13.28
N ARG A 193 -17.25 3.55 13.32
CA ARG A 193 -15.99 3.19 12.67
C ARG A 193 -16.25 2.19 11.56
N ARG A 194 -15.71 2.50 10.37
CA ARG A 194 -15.86 1.70 9.16
C ARG A 194 -14.52 1.47 8.51
N LEU A 195 -14.33 0.33 7.86
CA LEU A 195 -13.23 0.18 6.94
C LEU A 195 -13.53 0.97 5.67
N ALA A 196 -12.59 1.77 5.25
CA ALA A 196 -12.62 2.52 4.00
C ALA A 196 -11.40 2.15 3.15
N ILE A 197 -11.56 2.16 1.84
CA ILE A 197 -10.49 1.93 0.87
C ILE A 197 -10.50 3.08 -0.14
N MET A 198 -9.32 3.51 -0.56
CA MET A 198 -9.12 4.55 -1.56
C MET A 198 -7.84 4.28 -2.36
N ASP A 199 -7.68 4.94 -3.50
CA ASP A 199 -6.39 4.99 -4.18
C ASP A 199 -5.37 5.77 -3.33
N GLN A 200 -4.09 5.57 -3.55
CA GLN A 200 -3.05 6.21 -2.73
C GLN A 200 -3.05 7.75 -2.84
N ASP A 201 -3.72 8.32 -3.86
CA ASP A 201 -3.91 9.75 -4.05
C ASP A 201 -5.20 10.31 -3.43
N SER A 202 -5.88 9.51 -2.59
CA SER A 202 -7.12 9.82 -1.87
C SER A 202 -8.39 9.79 -2.74
N GLU A 203 -8.30 9.38 -3.98
CA GLU A 203 -9.44 9.24 -4.88
C GLU A 203 -10.10 7.85 -4.78
N ASN A 204 -11.25 7.68 -5.45
CA ASN A 204 -12.01 6.43 -5.50
C ASN A 204 -12.36 5.84 -4.11
N LEU A 205 -12.56 6.73 -3.14
CA LEU A 205 -12.91 6.32 -1.78
C LEU A 205 -14.25 5.60 -1.73
N ARG A 206 -14.28 4.46 -1.03
CA ARG A 206 -15.51 3.74 -0.70
C ARG A 206 -15.39 3.05 0.65
N PHE A 207 -16.54 2.87 1.31
CA PHE A 207 -16.59 2.11 2.55
C PHE A 207 -16.73 0.61 2.26
N LEU A 208 -15.97 -0.20 2.98
CA LEU A 208 -15.99 -1.66 2.90
C LEU A 208 -16.94 -2.29 3.93
N THR A 209 -17.24 -1.58 5.03
CA THR A 209 -18.16 -2.01 6.08
C THR A 209 -19.17 -0.90 6.38
N ASP A 210 -20.33 -1.26 6.90
CA ASP A 210 -21.43 -0.34 7.20
C ASP A 210 -21.28 0.39 8.56
N GLY A 211 -20.38 -0.10 9.43
CA GLY A 211 -20.17 0.44 10.78
C GLY A 211 -21.08 -0.14 11.85
N SER A 212 -21.86 -1.18 11.55
CA SER A 212 -22.67 -1.91 12.54
C SER A 212 -21.81 -2.55 13.62
N TRP A 213 -20.56 -2.90 13.28
CA TRP A 213 -19.59 -3.46 14.20
C TRP A 213 -18.26 -2.72 14.13
N LEU A 214 -17.60 -2.62 15.26
CA LEU A 214 -16.24 -2.07 15.33
C LEU A 214 -15.31 -2.92 14.48
N ALA A 215 -14.63 -2.29 13.50
CA ALA A 215 -13.63 -2.90 12.64
C ALA A 215 -12.29 -2.17 12.80
N LEU A 216 -11.19 -2.90 12.99
CA LEU A 216 -9.86 -2.39 13.32
C LEU A 216 -8.76 -3.17 12.58
N SER A 217 -7.59 -2.55 12.49
CA SER A 217 -6.34 -3.18 12.03
C SER A 217 -6.44 -3.91 10.68
N PRO A 218 -7.00 -3.27 9.63
CA PRO A 218 -7.10 -3.89 8.32
C PRO A 218 -5.70 -4.11 7.71
N ARG A 219 -5.52 -5.20 6.96
CA ARG A 219 -4.28 -5.51 6.22
C ARG A 219 -4.62 -6.17 4.90
N PHE A 220 -4.00 -5.69 3.83
CA PHE A 220 -4.18 -6.27 2.50
C PHE A 220 -3.59 -7.67 2.38
N HIS A 221 -4.26 -8.50 1.59
CA HIS A 221 -3.65 -9.67 0.98
C HIS A 221 -2.61 -9.23 -0.06
N PRO A 222 -1.45 -9.91 -0.19
CA PRO A 222 -0.38 -9.44 -1.08
C PRO A 222 -0.70 -9.47 -2.58
N SER A 223 -1.73 -10.19 -3.02
CA SER A 223 -2.02 -10.38 -4.45
C SER A 223 -3.50 -10.57 -4.80
N ARG A 224 -4.43 -10.42 -3.83
CA ARG A 224 -5.88 -10.59 -4.08
C ARG A 224 -6.66 -9.40 -3.56
N ASP A 225 -7.84 -9.16 -4.13
CA ASP A 225 -8.84 -8.20 -3.65
C ASP A 225 -9.42 -8.61 -2.29
N GLU A 226 -8.57 -8.70 -1.28
CA GLU A 226 -8.93 -9.17 0.05
C GLU A 226 -8.17 -8.41 1.13
N VAL A 227 -8.83 -8.14 2.23
CA VAL A 227 -8.21 -7.64 3.46
C VAL A 227 -8.55 -8.56 4.61
N VAL A 228 -7.61 -8.71 5.55
CA VAL A 228 -7.84 -9.31 6.86
C VAL A 228 -7.95 -8.18 7.88
N PHE A 229 -8.87 -8.31 8.85
CA PHE A 229 -9.12 -7.29 9.85
C PHE A 229 -9.71 -7.88 11.13
N MET A 230 -9.66 -7.13 12.21
CA MET A 230 -10.36 -7.48 13.45
C MET A 230 -11.75 -6.85 13.47
N SER A 231 -12.78 -7.62 13.87
CA SER A 231 -14.14 -7.14 14.08
C SER A 231 -14.72 -7.64 15.39
N TYR A 232 -15.62 -6.86 15.94
CA TYR A 232 -16.39 -7.19 17.16
C TYR A 232 -17.78 -7.76 16.83
N GLN A 233 -17.92 -8.41 15.67
CA GLN A 233 -19.17 -9.09 15.33
C GLN A 233 -19.58 -10.07 16.44
N ASN A 234 -20.87 -10.08 16.78
CA ASN A 234 -21.43 -10.87 17.88
C ASN A 234 -20.78 -10.59 19.26
N ASN A 235 -20.32 -9.36 19.50
CA ASN A 235 -19.64 -8.93 20.72
C ASN A 235 -18.39 -9.74 21.08
N GLN A 236 -17.79 -10.40 20.11
CA GLN A 236 -16.54 -11.13 20.28
C GLN A 236 -15.50 -10.64 19.28
N PRO A 237 -14.35 -10.10 19.73
CA PRO A 237 -13.27 -9.69 18.85
C PRO A 237 -12.65 -10.90 18.16
N ARG A 238 -12.77 -10.93 16.84
CA ARG A 238 -12.25 -11.98 15.96
C ARG A 238 -11.61 -11.38 14.73
N VAL A 239 -10.72 -12.13 14.14
CA VAL A 239 -10.16 -11.83 12.84
C VAL A 239 -11.07 -12.38 11.74
N TYR A 240 -11.32 -11.54 10.74
CA TYR A 240 -12.12 -11.84 9.56
C TYR A 240 -11.33 -11.54 8.29
N THR A 241 -11.65 -12.23 7.21
CA THR A 241 -11.32 -11.82 5.86
C THR A 241 -12.50 -11.08 5.24
N LEU A 242 -12.22 -10.13 4.36
CA LEU A 242 -13.20 -9.37 3.60
C LEU A 242 -12.71 -9.25 2.15
N ASN A 243 -13.52 -9.74 1.22
CA ASN A 243 -13.28 -9.50 -0.20
C ASN A 243 -13.65 -8.04 -0.53
N THR A 244 -12.66 -7.26 -0.99
CA THR A 244 -12.85 -5.82 -1.20
C THR A 244 -13.76 -5.50 -2.37
N SER A 245 -13.92 -6.39 -3.33
CA SER A 245 -14.78 -6.21 -4.52
C SER A 245 -16.24 -6.59 -4.24
N THR A 246 -16.49 -7.70 -3.52
CA THR A 246 -17.84 -8.22 -3.27
C THR A 246 -18.41 -7.86 -1.91
N GLY A 247 -17.57 -7.44 -0.95
CA GLY A 247 -17.95 -7.20 0.45
C GLY A 247 -18.16 -8.47 1.27
N ALA A 248 -17.94 -9.66 0.70
CA ALA A 248 -18.11 -10.93 1.41
C ALA A 248 -17.11 -11.04 2.56
N GLN A 249 -17.59 -11.43 3.75
CA GLN A 249 -16.79 -11.56 4.97
C GLN A 249 -16.85 -12.98 5.49
N SER A 250 -15.74 -13.48 6.07
CA SER A 250 -15.66 -14.78 6.69
C SER A 250 -14.73 -14.75 7.91
N PRO A 251 -15.07 -15.44 9.02
CA PRO A 251 -14.17 -15.55 10.15
C PRO A 251 -12.93 -16.37 9.77
N LEU A 252 -11.77 -15.94 10.25
CA LEU A 252 -10.51 -16.62 10.00
C LEU A 252 -10.20 -17.61 11.13
N GLY A 253 -10.36 -18.90 10.84
CA GLY A 253 -10.12 -19.97 11.80
C GLY A 253 -11.23 -20.09 12.87
N ARG A 254 -11.06 -21.07 13.77
CA ARG A 254 -11.94 -21.29 14.92
C ARG A 254 -11.14 -21.05 16.19
N PHE A 255 -11.58 -20.11 17.00
CA PHE A 255 -10.94 -19.72 18.24
C PHE A 255 -12.00 -19.53 19.33
N ASP A 256 -11.72 -19.97 20.55
CA ASP A 256 -12.57 -19.73 21.71
C ASP A 256 -12.32 -18.34 22.31
N ASN A 257 -11.08 -17.86 22.17
CA ASN A 257 -10.61 -16.60 22.71
C ASN A 257 -10.49 -15.51 21.63
N MET A 258 -10.23 -14.27 22.07
CA MET A 258 -10.04 -13.11 21.21
C MET A 258 -8.84 -13.31 20.26
N THR A 259 -9.01 -12.90 18.99
CA THR A 259 -7.93 -12.83 18.00
C THR A 259 -7.82 -11.42 17.42
N PHE A 260 -6.59 -10.94 17.19
CA PHE A 260 -6.33 -9.56 16.79
C PHE A 260 -4.97 -9.39 16.10
N SER A 261 -4.69 -8.17 15.59
CA SER A 261 -3.43 -7.80 14.91
C SER A 261 -3.01 -8.76 13.77
N PRO A 262 -3.90 -9.06 12.82
CA PRO A 262 -3.59 -10.00 11.75
C PRO A 262 -2.60 -9.43 10.74
N ARG A 263 -1.82 -10.33 10.10
CA ARG A 263 -0.90 -10.00 9.01
C ARG A 263 -0.69 -11.20 8.09
N TYR A 264 -0.86 -11.00 6.80
CA TYR A 264 -0.55 -12.04 5.78
C TYR A 264 0.95 -12.31 5.68
N SER A 265 1.29 -13.56 5.37
CA SER A 265 2.62 -13.91 4.83
C SER A 265 2.80 -13.32 3.41
N PRO A 266 4.04 -13.16 2.93
CA PRO A 266 4.30 -12.58 1.60
C PRO A 266 3.68 -13.34 0.43
N ASP A 267 3.48 -14.65 0.57
CA ASP A 267 2.80 -15.52 -0.40
C ASP A 267 1.26 -15.52 -0.25
N GLY A 268 0.73 -14.89 0.81
CA GLY A 268 -0.70 -14.84 1.11
C GLY A 268 -1.29 -16.15 1.65
N GLY A 269 -0.50 -17.21 1.79
CA GLY A 269 -0.98 -18.53 2.19
C GLY A 269 -1.23 -18.69 3.69
N THR A 270 -0.68 -17.78 4.50
CA THR A 270 -0.73 -17.83 5.96
C THR A 270 -1.08 -16.47 6.53
N VAL A 271 -1.86 -16.44 7.61
CA VAL A 271 -2.06 -15.23 8.43
C VAL A 271 -1.45 -15.46 9.81
N ALA A 272 -0.47 -14.65 10.19
CA ALA A 272 -0.02 -14.54 11.57
C ALA A 272 -0.90 -13.54 12.31
N MET A 273 -1.28 -13.84 13.55
CA MET A 273 -2.07 -12.95 14.39
C MET A 273 -1.83 -13.25 15.87
N ALA A 274 -2.27 -12.36 16.73
CA ALA A 274 -2.30 -12.61 18.17
C ALA A 274 -3.59 -13.33 18.57
N ALA A 275 -3.49 -14.30 19.46
CA ALA A 275 -4.62 -14.97 20.12
C ALA A 275 -4.45 -14.86 21.62
N SER A 276 -5.49 -14.33 22.33
CA SER A 276 -5.44 -14.20 23.78
C SER A 276 -5.45 -15.58 24.47
N ASN A 277 -4.81 -15.66 25.61
CA ASN A 277 -4.80 -16.82 26.50
C ASN A 277 -5.06 -16.38 27.97
N MET A 278 -4.98 -17.30 28.93
CA MET A 278 -5.29 -17.02 30.34
C MET A 278 -4.32 -16.06 31.04
N GLY A 279 -3.18 -15.73 30.45
CA GLY A 279 -2.17 -14.88 31.10
C GLY A 279 -1.55 -13.81 30.18
N GLY A 280 -1.96 -13.77 28.91
CA GLY A 280 -1.38 -12.87 27.90
C GLY A 280 -1.92 -13.10 26.52
N SER A 281 -1.06 -13.13 25.54
CA SER A 281 -1.39 -13.50 24.16
C SER A 281 -0.21 -14.17 23.46
N ASP A 282 -0.52 -15.06 22.55
CA ASP A 282 0.46 -15.76 21.74
C ASP A 282 0.31 -15.40 20.26
N ILE A 283 1.42 -15.43 19.54
CA ILE A 283 1.37 -15.40 18.09
C ILE A 283 0.98 -16.77 17.58
N VAL A 284 -0.03 -16.80 16.72
CA VAL A 284 -0.49 -17.99 16.01
C VAL A 284 -0.44 -17.78 14.50
N ALA A 285 -0.24 -18.83 13.73
CA ALA A 285 -0.31 -18.84 12.28
C ALA A 285 -1.52 -19.68 11.83
N VAL A 286 -2.33 -19.13 10.93
CA VAL A 286 -3.49 -19.81 10.32
C VAL A 286 -3.22 -20.01 8.85
N SER A 287 -3.28 -21.26 8.39
CA SER A 287 -3.10 -21.64 6.99
C SER A 287 -4.01 -22.81 6.64
N GLY A 288 -4.80 -22.69 5.55
CA GLY A 288 -5.71 -23.75 5.12
C GLY A 288 -6.70 -24.24 6.20
N GLY A 289 -7.11 -23.36 7.12
CA GLY A 289 -7.98 -23.68 8.26
C GLY A 289 -7.26 -24.33 9.45
N SER A 290 -5.97 -24.67 9.34
CA SER A 290 -5.15 -25.17 10.43
C SER A 290 -4.54 -24.03 11.24
N VAL A 291 -4.50 -24.17 12.55
CA VAL A 291 -3.92 -23.21 13.49
C VAL A 291 -2.64 -23.79 14.10
N ARG A 292 -1.53 -23.06 14.00
CA ARG A 292 -0.26 -23.41 14.62
C ARG A 292 0.17 -22.28 15.57
N ARG A 293 0.41 -22.62 16.83
CA ARG A 293 0.96 -21.70 17.83
C ARG A 293 2.45 -21.49 17.58
N LEU A 294 2.91 -20.25 17.54
CA LEU A 294 4.31 -19.88 17.31
C LEU A 294 5.02 -19.43 18.58
N THR A 295 4.31 -18.84 19.55
CA THR A 295 4.89 -18.44 20.84
C THR A 295 4.10 -19.03 22.00
N SER A 296 4.78 -19.20 23.17
CA SER A 296 4.18 -19.79 24.37
C SER A 296 4.92 -19.31 25.63
N SER A 297 5.35 -18.04 25.63
CA SER A 297 6.18 -17.49 26.72
C SER A 297 5.41 -17.11 27.99
N GLY A 298 4.07 -17.08 27.93
CA GLY A 298 3.24 -16.51 28.98
C GLY A 298 3.19 -14.98 29.00
N ALA A 299 3.84 -14.35 28.04
CA ALA A 299 3.89 -12.90 27.84
C ALA A 299 2.75 -12.41 26.94
N ILE A 300 2.68 -11.09 26.74
CA ILE A 300 1.80 -10.46 25.75
C ILE A 300 2.57 -10.32 24.43
N ASP A 301 2.40 -11.29 23.56
CA ASP A 301 2.99 -11.31 22.21
C ASP A 301 1.96 -10.82 21.19
N VAL A 302 2.25 -9.71 20.48
CA VAL A 302 1.28 -9.03 19.61
C VAL A 302 1.93 -8.46 18.34
N SER A 303 1.09 -8.04 17.39
CA SER A 303 1.48 -7.32 16.17
C SER A 303 2.55 -8.03 15.33
N PRO A 304 2.36 -9.31 14.96
CA PRO A 304 3.30 -10.02 14.13
C PRO A 304 3.36 -9.42 12.71
N CYS A 305 4.55 -9.42 12.10
CA CYS A 305 4.73 -9.09 10.70
C CYS A 305 5.84 -9.96 10.09
N PHE A 306 5.54 -10.62 8.98
CA PHE A 306 6.53 -11.42 8.26
C PHE A 306 7.61 -10.55 7.61
N SER A 307 8.82 -11.07 7.52
CA SER A 307 9.84 -10.55 6.61
C SER A 307 9.42 -10.80 5.15
N PRO A 308 9.89 -9.99 4.18
CA PRO A 308 9.48 -10.13 2.78
C PRO A 308 9.89 -11.47 2.14
N ASP A 309 10.88 -12.17 2.69
CA ASP A 309 11.28 -13.52 2.28
C ASP A 309 10.46 -14.64 2.96
N GLY A 310 9.52 -14.26 3.86
CA GLY A 310 8.67 -15.19 4.59
C GLY A 310 9.37 -16.03 5.66
N LYS A 311 10.69 -15.83 5.90
CA LYS A 311 11.48 -16.71 6.78
C LYS A 311 11.48 -16.28 8.24
N ARG A 312 11.13 -15.04 8.53
CA ARG A 312 11.15 -14.47 9.89
C ARG A 312 9.85 -13.73 10.19
N ILE A 313 9.58 -13.54 11.47
CA ILE A 313 8.49 -12.71 11.98
C ILE A 313 9.06 -11.71 12.98
N VAL A 314 8.74 -10.42 12.79
CA VAL A 314 8.92 -9.40 13.81
C VAL A 314 7.62 -9.26 14.59
N PHE A 315 7.71 -9.05 15.91
CA PHE A 315 6.54 -8.89 16.78
C PHE A 315 6.90 -8.08 18.03
N ALA A 316 5.89 -7.59 18.74
CA ALA A 316 6.07 -6.91 20.02
C ALA A 316 5.78 -7.89 21.16
N SER A 317 6.58 -7.82 22.24
CA SER A 317 6.48 -8.70 23.39
C SER A 317 6.95 -8.01 24.68
N ASP A 318 6.27 -8.28 25.80
CA ASP A 318 6.68 -7.85 27.12
C ASP A 318 7.44 -8.93 27.94
N ARG A 319 7.88 -10.02 27.28
CA ARG A 319 8.61 -11.15 27.91
C ARG A 319 9.88 -10.75 28.67
N GLY A 320 10.44 -9.59 28.40
CA GLY A 320 11.60 -9.03 29.08
C GLY A 320 11.26 -7.92 30.08
N GLY A 321 9.98 -7.77 30.47
CA GLY A 321 9.45 -6.71 31.33
C GLY A 321 8.63 -5.71 30.49
N ASP A 322 9.24 -4.60 30.05
CA ASP A 322 8.56 -3.66 29.17
C ASP A 322 8.42 -4.19 27.75
N GLN A 323 7.36 -3.76 27.06
CA GLN A 323 7.09 -4.15 25.68
C GLN A 323 8.20 -3.70 24.72
N GLN A 324 8.78 -4.64 24.01
CA GLN A 324 9.91 -4.45 23.11
C GLN A 324 9.68 -5.21 21.79
N ILE A 325 10.49 -4.90 20.78
CA ILE A 325 10.45 -5.59 19.49
C ILE A 325 11.38 -6.80 19.50
N TYR A 326 10.84 -7.92 19.03
CA TYR A 326 11.53 -9.19 18.88
C TYR A 326 11.45 -9.68 17.43
N VAL A 327 12.43 -10.47 17.02
CA VAL A 327 12.44 -11.21 15.75
C VAL A 327 12.62 -12.68 16.05
N MET A 328 11.85 -13.54 15.38
CA MET A 328 11.92 -15.00 15.46
C MET A 328 11.89 -15.62 14.06
N GLY A 329 12.20 -16.91 13.95
CA GLY A 329 11.91 -17.69 12.75
C GLY A 329 10.40 -17.74 12.46
N ALA A 330 9.99 -17.91 11.20
CA ALA A 330 8.59 -18.04 10.84
C ALA A 330 7.93 -19.31 11.41
N ASP A 331 8.75 -20.25 11.89
CA ASP A 331 8.33 -21.45 12.63
C ASP A 331 8.15 -21.20 14.14
N GLY A 332 8.47 -20.00 14.64
CA GLY A 332 8.45 -19.61 16.04
C GLY A 332 9.79 -19.78 16.75
N SER A 333 10.83 -20.25 16.06
CA SER A 333 12.14 -20.54 16.65
C SER A 333 12.94 -19.28 17.00
N SER A 334 13.80 -19.40 18.02
CA SER A 334 14.85 -18.45 18.38
C SER A 334 14.43 -16.97 18.49
N PRO A 335 13.41 -16.63 19.29
CA PRO A 335 13.01 -15.24 19.48
C PRO A 335 14.13 -14.44 20.15
N ARG A 336 14.51 -13.31 19.53
CA ARG A 336 15.51 -12.40 20.10
C ARG A 336 15.02 -10.96 20.05
N ARG A 337 15.30 -10.21 21.12
CA ARG A 337 15.01 -8.77 21.21
C ARG A 337 15.93 -7.98 20.27
N ILE A 338 15.38 -6.95 19.62
CA ILE A 338 16.09 -6.05 18.72
C ILE A 338 15.95 -4.56 19.07
N SER A 339 15.04 -4.16 19.96
CA SER A 339 14.90 -2.78 20.44
C SER A 339 15.53 -2.64 21.83
N PHE A 340 16.40 -1.63 22.02
CA PHE A 340 17.16 -1.40 23.25
C PHE A 340 17.14 0.06 23.72
N GLY A 341 16.47 0.95 23.01
CA GLY A 341 16.27 2.35 23.40
C GLY A 341 15.35 2.49 24.61
N SER A 342 15.23 3.71 25.11
CA SER A 342 14.31 4.05 26.21
C SER A 342 12.85 3.97 25.79
N GLY A 343 11.96 3.54 26.71
CA GLY A 343 10.52 3.43 26.50
C GLY A 343 10.07 2.07 25.97
N ARG A 344 8.82 2.03 25.55
CA ARG A 344 8.17 0.83 25.01
C ARG A 344 8.10 0.91 23.50
N TYR A 345 8.09 -0.24 22.85
CA TYR A 345 8.03 -0.36 21.38
C TYR A 345 6.89 -1.26 20.97
N GLY A 346 6.16 -0.88 19.93
CA GLY A 346 5.02 -1.64 19.42
C GLY A 346 4.81 -1.50 17.92
N THR A 347 3.78 -2.16 17.43
CA THR A 347 3.33 -2.15 16.03
C THR A 347 4.44 -2.28 14.99
N PRO A 348 5.38 -3.25 15.14
CA PRO A 348 6.48 -3.39 14.20
C PRO A 348 5.98 -3.82 12.81
N VAL A 349 6.57 -3.24 11.76
CA VAL A 349 6.28 -3.57 10.37
C VAL A 349 7.58 -3.71 9.59
N TRP A 350 7.74 -4.83 8.90
CA TRP A 350 8.90 -5.06 8.05
C TRP A 350 8.77 -4.33 6.71
N SER A 351 9.84 -3.65 6.28
CA SER A 351 9.92 -3.04 4.96
C SER A 351 9.83 -4.10 3.85
N PRO A 352 9.12 -3.85 2.75
CA PRO A 352 9.12 -4.73 1.57
C PRO A 352 10.52 -4.96 0.99
N ARG A 353 11.50 -4.07 1.27
CA ARG A 353 12.91 -4.24 0.87
C ARG A 353 13.68 -5.19 1.79
N GLY A 354 13.15 -5.48 2.99
CA GLY A 354 13.81 -6.32 3.98
C GLY A 354 14.91 -5.61 4.80
N ASP A 355 15.18 -4.36 4.52
CA ASP A 355 16.28 -3.56 5.06
C ASP A 355 15.94 -2.84 6.38
N LEU A 356 14.66 -2.53 6.60
CA LEU A 356 14.17 -1.77 7.74
C LEU A 356 12.97 -2.46 8.42
N ILE A 357 12.80 -2.14 9.71
CA ILE A 357 11.59 -2.38 10.49
C ILE A 357 11.13 -1.02 10.99
N ALA A 358 9.88 -0.63 10.62
CA ALA A 358 9.21 0.52 11.20
C ALA A 358 8.53 0.13 12.51
N PHE A 359 8.40 1.07 13.45
CA PHE A 359 7.82 0.83 14.76
C PHE A 359 7.16 2.08 15.33
N THR A 360 6.28 1.89 16.31
CA THR A 360 5.85 2.95 17.23
C THR A 360 6.65 2.85 18.52
N ARG A 361 7.16 3.98 19.03
CA ARG A 361 7.81 4.08 20.33
C ARG A 361 6.96 4.94 21.25
N TYR A 362 6.80 4.48 22.48
CA TYR A 362 6.09 5.18 23.56
C TYR A 362 7.13 5.62 24.59
N ALA A 363 7.40 6.90 24.71
CA ALA A 363 8.27 7.42 25.76
C ALA A 363 7.48 7.45 27.08
N GLY A 364 7.88 6.63 28.04
CA GLY A 364 7.08 6.30 29.24
C GLY A 364 6.73 7.48 30.18
N ASP A 365 7.47 8.59 30.12
CA ASP A 365 7.32 9.74 31.01
C ASP A 365 6.83 11.02 30.30
N THR A 366 6.96 11.11 28.99
CA THR A 366 6.68 12.34 28.23
C THR A 366 5.32 12.36 27.52
N SER A 367 4.53 11.29 27.59
CA SER A 367 3.26 11.15 26.88
C SER A 367 3.37 11.35 25.35
N ASN A 368 4.57 11.24 24.78
CA ASN A 368 4.80 11.40 23.36
C ASN A 368 5.05 10.05 22.70
N PHE A 369 4.40 9.88 21.58
CA PHE A 369 4.57 8.74 20.69
C PHE A 369 5.50 9.14 19.54
N ALA A 370 6.21 8.18 18.99
CA ALA A 370 7.07 8.42 17.84
C ALA A 370 7.00 7.24 16.85
N ILE A 371 7.06 7.57 15.57
CA ILE A 371 7.31 6.61 14.49
C ILE A 371 8.79 6.60 14.20
N GLY A 372 9.39 5.42 14.22
CA GLY A 372 10.80 5.24 13.92
C GLY A 372 11.05 4.06 12.98
N VAL A 373 12.30 3.95 12.55
CA VAL A 373 12.81 2.82 11.79
C VAL A 373 14.12 2.34 12.37
N MET A 374 14.39 1.04 12.25
CA MET A 374 15.68 0.41 12.59
C MET A 374 15.98 -0.71 11.60
N ARG A 375 17.22 -1.16 11.55
CA ARG A 375 17.57 -2.37 10.79
C ARG A 375 17.05 -3.63 11.48
N PRO A 376 16.91 -4.77 10.78
CA PRO A 376 16.42 -6.03 11.36
C PRO A 376 17.29 -6.62 12.47
N ASP A 377 18.53 -6.14 12.60
CA ASP A 377 19.44 -6.45 13.71
C ASP A 377 19.26 -5.54 14.94
N GLY A 378 18.42 -4.48 14.81
CA GLY A 378 18.16 -3.46 15.82
C GLY A 378 19.08 -2.24 15.72
N ALA A 379 20.07 -2.25 14.84
CA ALA A 379 20.98 -1.12 14.70
C ALA A 379 20.39 0.01 13.87
N GLY A 380 20.94 1.22 14.01
CA GLY A 380 20.56 2.38 13.21
C GLY A 380 19.15 2.89 13.49
N GLU A 381 18.67 2.74 14.73
CA GLU A 381 17.40 3.33 15.15
C GLU A 381 17.40 4.84 14.90
N ARG A 382 16.32 5.33 14.30
CA ARG A 382 16.05 6.76 14.14
C ARG A 382 14.58 7.03 14.17
N ILE A 383 14.21 8.16 14.75
CA ILE A 383 12.84 8.67 14.76
C ILE A 383 12.61 9.50 13.49
N LEU A 384 11.45 9.29 12.86
CA LEU A 384 11.04 9.99 11.65
C LEU A 384 9.98 11.05 11.95
N ALA A 385 9.04 10.74 12.84
CA ALA A 385 7.96 11.63 13.24
C ALA A 385 7.59 11.39 14.70
N ASP A 386 7.11 12.41 15.39
CA ASP A 386 6.63 12.33 16.76
C ASP A 386 5.36 13.16 16.97
N GLY A 387 4.72 13.00 18.12
CA GLY A 387 3.53 13.73 18.47
C GLY A 387 2.86 13.18 19.72
N TRP A 388 1.74 13.83 20.09
CA TRP A 388 0.93 13.40 21.21
C TRP A 388 0.51 11.92 21.10
N LEU A 389 0.00 11.56 19.94
CA LEU A 389 -0.31 10.17 19.57
C LEU A 389 -0.03 10.01 18.08
N VAL A 390 1.00 9.27 17.76
CA VAL A 390 1.34 8.83 16.40
C VAL A 390 1.57 7.33 16.41
N GLU A 391 0.93 6.60 15.50
CA GLU A 391 0.91 5.13 15.59
C GLU A 391 0.63 4.47 14.23
N GLY A 392 0.79 3.14 14.20
CA GLY A 392 0.36 2.28 13.11
C GLY A 392 1.11 2.47 11.79
N PRO A 393 2.45 2.41 11.79
CA PRO A 393 3.21 2.58 10.56
C PRO A 393 2.89 1.46 9.56
N THR A 394 2.86 1.82 8.27
CA THR A 394 2.79 0.90 7.13
C THR A 394 3.68 1.40 6.01
N PHE A 395 4.37 0.51 5.31
CA PHE A 395 5.19 0.87 4.17
C PHE A 395 4.39 0.91 2.87
N ALA A 396 4.72 1.85 1.99
CA ALA A 396 4.39 1.77 0.58
C ALA A 396 5.08 0.54 -0.06
N PRO A 397 4.54 0.01 -1.17
CA PRO A 397 5.05 -1.23 -1.77
C PRO A 397 6.53 -1.16 -2.20
N ASN A 398 7.06 0.03 -2.45
CA ASN A 398 8.48 0.21 -2.76
C ASN A 398 9.39 0.32 -1.51
N GLY A 399 8.83 0.30 -0.30
CA GLY A 399 9.59 0.37 0.95
C GLY A 399 10.27 1.71 1.23
N ARG A 400 9.93 2.76 0.47
CA ARG A 400 10.53 4.09 0.63
C ARG A 400 9.67 5.04 1.44
N VAL A 401 8.36 4.97 1.30
CA VAL A 401 7.42 5.84 1.99
C VAL A 401 6.75 5.06 3.10
N LEU A 402 6.62 5.67 4.27
CA LEU A 402 5.81 5.21 5.38
C LEU A 402 4.52 6.01 5.45
N MET A 403 3.42 5.35 5.79
CA MET A 403 2.19 5.99 6.23
C MET A 403 1.93 5.64 7.68
N PHE A 404 1.38 6.58 8.44
CA PHE A 404 0.99 6.42 9.83
C PHE A 404 -0.19 7.35 10.12
N TRP A 405 -0.78 7.25 11.29
CA TRP A 405 -1.79 8.21 11.71
C TRP A 405 -1.31 9.04 12.90
N ARG A 406 -1.80 10.27 12.98
CA ARG A 406 -1.52 11.20 14.06
C ARG A 406 -2.83 11.77 14.58
N GLU A 407 -2.97 11.78 15.91
CA GLU A 407 -4.07 12.40 16.61
C GLU A 407 -3.67 13.78 17.14
N THR A 408 -4.53 14.74 16.92
CA THR A 408 -4.42 16.08 17.54
C THR A 408 -5.29 16.10 18.79
N ARG A 409 -4.74 16.59 19.89
CA ARG A 409 -5.52 16.81 21.12
C ARG A 409 -6.64 17.81 20.89
N GLY A 410 -7.83 17.43 21.30
CA GLY A 410 -8.92 18.38 21.52
C GLY A 410 -8.77 19.12 22.86
N ASP A 411 -9.58 20.17 23.05
CA ASP A 411 -9.76 20.82 24.34
C ASP A 411 -10.42 19.86 25.36
N SER A 412 -10.59 20.32 26.61
CA SER A 412 -11.26 19.53 27.68
C SER A 412 -12.69 19.09 27.33
N ARG A 413 -13.32 19.72 26.35
CA ARG A 413 -14.64 19.37 25.81
C ARG A 413 -14.58 18.47 24.60
N GLY A 414 -13.37 18.14 24.10
CA GLY A 414 -13.13 17.33 22.91
C GLY A 414 -13.23 18.09 21.59
N ASN A 415 -13.36 19.43 21.62
CA ASN A 415 -13.31 20.24 20.38
C ASN A 415 -11.89 20.27 19.86
N GLY A 416 -11.73 20.24 18.52
CA GLY A 416 -10.42 20.22 17.88
C GLY A 416 -9.71 18.85 17.86
N PHE A 417 -10.36 17.80 18.39
CA PHE A 417 -9.88 16.43 18.19
C PHE A 417 -9.92 16.08 16.70
N SER A 418 -8.84 15.55 16.19
CA SER A 418 -8.82 14.97 14.85
C SER A 418 -7.77 13.86 14.77
N ALA A 419 -8.06 12.82 14.01
CA ALA A 419 -7.10 11.78 13.63
C ALA A 419 -6.91 11.79 12.12
N ARG A 420 -5.67 11.94 11.65
CA ARG A 420 -5.36 12.05 10.23
C ARG A 420 -4.23 11.12 9.83
N LEU A 421 -4.25 10.69 8.57
CA LEU A 421 -3.16 9.95 7.97
C LEU A 421 -2.06 10.92 7.51
N TYR A 422 -0.83 10.48 7.66
CA TYR A 422 0.38 11.17 7.18
C TYR A 422 1.27 10.18 6.45
N SER A 423 1.96 10.66 5.44
CA SER A 423 3.04 9.93 4.77
C SER A 423 4.37 10.64 4.97
N ILE A 424 5.46 9.90 5.06
CA ILE A 424 6.82 10.41 5.22
C ILE A 424 7.82 9.51 4.50
N ASP A 425 8.84 10.09 3.87
CA ASP A 425 9.97 9.30 3.33
C ASP A 425 10.76 8.66 4.49
N VAL A 426 11.28 7.44 4.29
CA VAL A 426 12.11 6.74 5.29
C VAL A 426 13.35 7.52 5.71
N THR A 427 13.72 8.57 5.00
CA THR A 427 14.79 9.50 5.39
C THR A 427 14.34 10.53 6.44
N GLY A 428 13.04 10.65 6.72
CA GLY A 428 12.46 11.64 7.63
C GLY A 428 12.06 12.94 6.95
N PHE A 429 12.16 13.03 5.63
CA PHE A 429 11.74 14.19 4.85
C PHE A 429 10.37 13.97 4.18
N ASN A 430 9.81 15.05 3.61
CA ASN A 430 8.58 15.05 2.84
C ASN A 430 7.39 14.48 3.63
N GLU A 431 7.22 14.89 4.90
CA GLU A 431 6.01 14.58 5.66
C GLU A 431 4.83 15.34 5.05
N GLN A 432 3.76 14.61 4.74
CA GLN A 432 2.54 15.15 4.13
C GLN A 432 1.30 14.57 4.78
N ALA A 433 0.27 15.41 4.98
CA ALA A 433 -1.06 14.93 5.35
C ALA A 433 -1.72 14.24 4.15
N VAL A 434 -2.35 13.10 4.38
CA VAL A 434 -3.14 12.37 3.38
C VAL A 434 -4.61 12.76 3.57
N SER A 435 -5.24 13.26 2.51
CA SER A 435 -6.62 13.73 2.57
C SER A 435 -7.60 12.59 2.83
N THR A 436 -8.43 12.74 3.85
CA THR A 436 -9.54 11.82 4.16
C THR A 436 -10.77 12.66 4.57
N PRO A 437 -12.00 12.28 4.17
CA PRO A 437 -13.20 13.06 4.48
C PRO A 437 -13.63 12.99 5.94
N THR A 438 -13.05 12.06 6.71
CA THR A 438 -13.36 11.80 8.12
C THR A 438 -12.07 11.61 8.91
N ASP A 439 -12.14 11.51 10.22
CA ASP A 439 -11.03 11.01 11.02
C ASP A 439 -10.60 9.62 10.51
N ALA A 440 -9.29 9.38 10.48
CA ALA A 440 -8.70 8.18 9.90
C ALA A 440 -7.58 7.63 10.77
N THR A 441 -7.63 6.31 11.03
CA THR A 441 -6.64 5.57 11.84
C THR A 441 -6.29 4.24 11.19
N ASP A 442 -5.29 3.53 11.70
CA ASP A 442 -4.91 2.16 11.31
C ASP A 442 -4.73 1.97 9.78
N PRO A 443 -3.92 2.77 9.10
CA PRO A 443 -3.73 2.62 7.68
C PRO A 443 -3.00 1.31 7.33
N ALA A 444 -3.32 0.75 6.18
CA ALA A 444 -2.51 -0.27 5.53
C ALA A 444 -2.38 0.04 4.05
N TRP A 445 -1.18 -0.14 3.53
CA TRP A 445 -0.85 0.07 2.12
C TRP A 445 -0.86 -1.25 1.37
N SER A 446 -1.46 -1.29 0.17
CA SER A 446 -1.48 -2.50 -0.66
C SER A 446 -0.14 -2.73 -1.36
N ALA A 447 0.04 -3.93 -1.92
CA ALA A 447 1.01 -4.15 -2.99
C ALA A 447 0.61 -3.36 -4.26
N LEU A 448 1.53 -3.27 -5.22
CA LEU A 448 1.23 -2.72 -6.55
C LEU A 448 0.22 -3.62 -7.28
N GLY A 449 -0.70 -3.00 -7.97
CA GLY A 449 -1.64 -3.69 -8.85
C GLY A 449 -2.84 -4.36 -8.17
N VAL A 450 -2.93 -4.28 -6.83
CA VAL A 450 -4.03 -4.87 -6.03
C VAL A 450 -5.21 -3.91 -5.90
#